data_4c64a33d63c0084ea50daf07f938d1dd
#
_entry.id   4c64a33d63c0084ea50daf07f938d1dd
#
_cell.length_a   1.000
_cell.length_b   1.000
_cell.length_c   1.000
_cell.angle_alpha   90.00
_cell.angle_beta   90.00
_cell.angle_gamma   90.00
#
_symmetry.space_group_name_H-M   'P 1'
#
loop_
_entity.id
_entity.type
_entity.pdbx_description
1 polymer ?
#
loop_
_entity_poly.entity_id
_entity_poly.type
_entity_poly.pdbx_seq_one_letter_code
_entity_poly.pdbx_strand_id
1 'polypeptide(L)'
;MYLGSFDPVHTAHIDIPCKIKDYYNLKKIIFVPTGKSPVGRRFFASYSDRVNMIKNAIKGHEFFTVSTFENTSENISFTIDTVCYFKKKFENSSLRIIMGEDNFCTFTSWYKYTDILSSVNIIAFSFSSNSIVNSPSLHC
;
A
#
# COMPACT_ATOMS: atom_id res chain seq x y z
N MET A 1 0.35 5.27 2.73
CA MET A 1 0.67 4.53 1.49
C MET A 1 -0.22 3.30 1.43
N TYR A 2 -0.84 3.05 0.30
CA TYR A 2 -1.64 1.84 0.06
C TYR A 2 -0.87 0.94 -0.89
N LEU A 3 -0.30 -0.13 -0.36
CA LEU A 3 0.53 -1.07 -1.10
C LEU A 3 -0.33 -2.20 -1.66
N GLY A 4 -0.11 -2.56 -2.92
CA GLY A 4 -0.86 -3.65 -3.54
C GLY A 4 -0.47 -3.93 -4.98
N SER A 5 -0.93 -5.06 -5.50
CA SER A 5 -0.74 -5.41 -6.91
C SER A 5 -1.66 -4.61 -7.84
N PHE A 6 -2.90 -4.36 -7.40
CA PHE A 6 -3.96 -3.70 -8.19
C PHE A 6 -4.11 -4.33 -9.59
N ASP A 7 -4.28 -5.63 -9.62
CA ASP A 7 -4.27 -6.44 -10.84
C ASP A 7 -5.52 -7.35 -10.95
N PRO A 8 -6.68 -6.78 -11.29
CA PRO A 8 -6.94 -5.36 -11.52
C PRO A 8 -7.27 -4.56 -10.25
N VAL A 9 -7.32 -3.23 -10.37
CA VAL A 9 -7.99 -2.38 -9.40
C VAL A 9 -9.52 -2.61 -9.48
N HIS A 10 -10.21 -2.59 -8.32
CA HIS A 10 -11.66 -2.78 -8.22
C HIS A 10 -12.26 -1.84 -7.16
N THR A 11 -13.58 -1.80 -7.05
CA THR A 11 -14.29 -0.84 -6.19
C THR A 11 -13.83 -0.84 -4.75
N ALA A 12 -13.60 -2.02 -4.15
CA ALA A 12 -13.11 -2.10 -2.78
C ALA A 12 -11.72 -1.46 -2.58
N HIS A 13 -10.89 -1.40 -3.63
CA HIS A 13 -9.63 -0.66 -3.57
C HIS A 13 -9.82 0.86 -3.46
N ILE A 14 -11.01 1.36 -3.70
CA ILE A 14 -11.38 2.77 -3.55
C ILE A 14 -12.17 2.99 -2.27
N ASP A 15 -13.20 2.16 -2.03
CA ASP A 15 -14.13 2.33 -0.90
C ASP A 15 -13.42 2.16 0.45
N ILE A 16 -12.55 1.16 0.57
CA ILE A 16 -11.83 0.89 1.81
C ILE A 16 -10.87 2.02 2.19
N PRO A 17 -9.98 2.50 1.29
CA PRO A 17 -9.16 3.67 1.59
C PRO A 17 -9.95 4.94 1.90
N CYS A 18 -11.14 5.16 1.28
CA CYS A 18 -12.01 6.27 1.66
C CYS A 18 -12.42 6.18 3.13
N LYS A 19 -12.92 5.01 3.56
CA LYS A 19 -13.29 4.77 4.97
C LYS A 19 -12.10 4.93 5.91
N ILE A 20 -10.94 4.39 5.55
CA ILE A 20 -9.71 4.51 6.33
C ILE A 20 -9.28 5.98 6.44
N LYS A 21 -9.34 6.73 5.33
CA LYS A 21 -9.02 8.15 5.32
C LYS A 21 -9.88 8.93 6.31
N ASP A 22 -11.19 8.69 6.30
CA ASP A 22 -12.13 9.39 7.18
C ASP A 22 -11.93 8.97 8.65
N TYR A 23 -11.79 7.67 8.91
CA TYR A 23 -11.62 7.15 10.27
C TYR A 23 -10.33 7.65 10.94
N TYR A 24 -9.21 7.71 10.20
CA TYR A 24 -7.91 8.15 10.70
C TYR A 24 -7.60 9.61 10.41
N ASN A 25 -8.53 10.35 9.82
CA ASN A 25 -8.33 11.75 9.39
C ASN A 25 -7.04 11.93 8.56
N LEU A 26 -6.83 11.04 7.57
CA LEU A 26 -5.66 11.11 6.73
C LEU A 26 -5.80 12.24 5.70
N LYS A 27 -4.74 12.99 5.49
CA LYS A 27 -4.73 14.08 4.50
C LYS A 27 -4.66 13.55 3.06
N LYS A 28 -3.92 12.46 2.84
CA LYS A 28 -3.67 11.90 1.52
C LYS A 28 -3.43 10.41 1.59
N ILE A 29 -3.85 9.69 0.56
CA ILE A 29 -3.51 8.28 0.36
C ILE A 29 -2.79 8.14 -0.98
N ILE A 30 -1.63 7.50 -0.94
CA ILE A 30 -0.77 7.27 -2.09
C ILE A 30 -0.87 5.79 -2.44
N PHE A 31 -1.42 5.49 -3.59
CA PHE A 31 -1.41 4.14 -4.16
C PHE A 31 -0.01 3.83 -4.65
N VAL A 32 0.53 2.71 -4.24
CA VAL A 32 1.86 2.24 -4.65
C VAL A 32 1.72 0.84 -5.25
N PRO A 33 1.50 0.76 -6.57
CA PRO A 33 1.43 -0.54 -7.24
C PRO A 33 2.77 -1.24 -7.17
N THR A 34 2.74 -2.53 -6.80
CA THR A 34 3.93 -3.37 -6.71
C THR A 34 4.62 -3.46 -8.06
N GLY A 35 5.90 -3.15 -8.09
CA GLY A 35 6.76 -3.32 -9.25
C GLY A 35 7.11 -4.81 -9.47
N LYS A 36 8.39 -5.15 -9.43
CA LYS A 36 8.84 -6.55 -9.50
C LYS A 36 8.70 -7.20 -8.12
N SER A 37 7.85 -8.20 -8.03
CA SER A 37 7.58 -8.88 -6.76
C SER A 37 8.80 -9.65 -6.24
N PRO A 38 9.20 -9.46 -4.97
CA PRO A 38 10.29 -10.21 -4.37
C PRO A 38 10.00 -11.71 -4.21
N VAL A 39 8.72 -12.09 -4.19
CA VAL A 39 8.29 -13.50 -4.11
C VAL A 39 7.99 -14.10 -5.48
N GLY A 40 8.41 -13.47 -6.58
CA GLY A 40 8.23 -13.98 -7.93
C GLY A 40 6.79 -13.98 -8.44
N ARG A 41 5.88 -13.21 -7.82
CA ARG A 41 4.48 -13.09 -8.27
C ARG A 41 4.46 -12.56 -9.70
N ARG A 42 3.78 -13.25 -10.59
CA ARG A 42 3.48 -12.76 -11.94
C ARG A 42 2.21 -11.94 -11.90
N PHE A 43 2.24 -10.80 -12.58
CA PHE A 43 1.07 -9.94 -12.76
C PHE A 43 0.41 -10.25 -14.10
N PHE A 44 -0.91 -10.16 -14.15
CA PHE A 44 -1.70 -10.36 -15.36
C PHE A 44 -1.57 -9.16 -16.29
N ALA A 45 -1.73 -7.94 -15.74
CA ALA A 45 -1.57 -6.69 -16.46
C ALA A 45 -0.15 -6.13 -16.34
N SER A 46 0.30 -5.39 -17.35
CA SER A 46 1.57 -4.69 -17.29
C SER A 46 1.58 -3.65 -16.15
N TYR A 47 2.77 -3.25 -15.70
CA TYR A 47 2.87 -2.22 -14.67
C TYR A 47 2.18 -0.91 -15.09
N SER A 48 2.40 -0.48 -16.34
CA SER A 48 1.78 0.75 -16.87
C SER A 48 0.26 0.65 -16.94
N ASP A 49 -0.28 -0.52 -17.32
CA ASP A 49 -1.74 -0.72 -17.35
C ASP A 49 -2.33 -0.66 -15.94
N ARG A 50 -1.68 -1.29 -14.96
CA ARG A 50 -2.11 -1.22 -13.56
C ARG A 50 -2.09 0.21 -13.02
N VAL A 51 -1.06 0.98 -13.32
CA VAL A 51 -0.99 2.42 -12.98
C VAL A 51 -2.12 3.20 -13.64
N ASN A 52 -2.40 2.95 -14.93
CA ASN A 52 -3.46 3.64 -15.66
C ASN A 52 -4.85 3.28 -15.12
N MET A 53 -5.08 2.02 -14.76
CA MET A 53 -6.32 1.59 -14.11
C MET A 53 -6.52 2.31 -12.77
N ILE A 54 -5.48 2.43 -11.93
CA ILE A 54 -5.56 3.19 -10.68
C ILE A 54 -5.87 4.66 -10.96
N LYS A 55 -5.14 5.31 -11.87
CA LYS A 55 -5.38 6.72 -12.23
C LYS A 55 -6.83 6.96 -12.66
N ASN A 56 -7.40 6.03 -13.43
CA ASN A 56 -8.80 6.15 -13.86
C ASN A 56 -9.76 5.93 -12.68
N ALA A 57 -9.48 4.98 -11.80
CA ALA A 57 -10.35 4.67 -10.67
C ALA A 57 -10.38 5.78 -9.60
N ILE A 58 -9.27 6.51 -9.44
CA ILE A 58 -9.18 7.60 -8.43
C ILE A 58 -9.61 8.97 -8.97
N LYS A 59 -10.05 9.07 -10.21
CA LYS A 59 -10.58 10.34 -10.76
C LYS A 59 -11.71 10.88 -9.88
N GLY A 60 -11.64 12.17 -9.57
CA GLY A 60 -12.61 12.83 -8.68
C GLY A 60 -12.30 12.72 -7.19
N HIS A 61 -11.27 11.99 -6.78
CA HIS A 61 -10.81 11.92 -5.41
C HIS A 61 -9.50 12.71 -5.23
N GLU A 62 -9.61 13.98 -4.85
CA GLU A 62 -8.45 14.89 -4.73
C GLU A 62 -7.40 14.44 -3.70
N PHE A 63 -7.81 13.62 -2.71
CA PHE A 63 -6.93 13.08 -1.69
C PHE A 63 -6.21 11.78 -2.09
N PHE A 64 -6.53 11.21 -3.26
CA PHE A 64 -5.85 10.04 -3.80
C PHE A 64 -4.80 10.42 -4.84
N THR A 65 -3.67 9.76 -4.79
CA THR A 65 -2.64 9.86 -5.82
C THR A 65 -1.99 8.49 -6.05
N VAL A 66 -1.30 8.32 -7.18
CA VAL A 66 -0.54 7.11 -7.48
C VAL A 66 0.94 7.45 -7.57
N SER A 67 1.78 6.62 -6.97
CA SER A 67 3.23 6.69 -7.11
C SER A 67 3.73 5.60 -8.04
N THR A 68 4.66 5.94 -8.90
CA THR A 68 5.37 5.00 -9.76
C THR A 68 6.76 4.66 -9.24
N PHE A 69 7.03 4.89 -7.96
CA PHE A 69 8.34 4.66 -7.36
C PHE A 69 8.84 3.22 -7.55
N GLU A 70 7.95 2.23 -7.48
CA GLU A 70 8.29 0.82 -7.65
C GLU A 70 8.42 0.39 -9.14
N ASN A 71 8.30 1.30 -10.09
CA ASN A 71 8.55 1.04 -11.51
C ASN A 71 10.07 0.96 -11.81
N THR A 72 10.77 0.16 -11.07
CA THR A 72 12.18 -0.10 -11.33
C THR A 72 12.28 -1.37 -12.18
N SER A 73 12.56 -1.20 -13.46
CA SER A 73 12.54 -2.26 -14.45
C SER A 73 13.53 -3.40 -14.20
N GLU A 74 14.54 -3.20 -13.38
CA GLU A 74 15.64 -4.14 -13.20
C GLU A 74 15.77 -4.70 -11.78
N ASN A 75 15.37 -3.96 -10.75
CA ASN A 75 15.55 -4.34 -9.36
C ASN A 75 14.24 -4.76 -8.69
N ILE A 76 14.34 -5.76 -7.82
CA ILE A 76 13.25 -6.12 -6.91
C ILE A 76 13.01 -4.93 -5.97
N SER A 77 11.76 -4.48 -5.87
CA SER A 77 11.37 -3.43 -4.93
C SER A 77 10.92 -4.06 -3.63
N PHE A 78 11.60 -3.75 -2.55
CA PHE A 78 11.18 -4.14 -1.20
C PHE A 78 10.41 -3.00 -0.54
N THR A 79 9.44 -3.34 0.28
CA THR A 79 8.61 -2.36 1.00
C THR A 79 9.44 -1.41 1.86
N ILE A 80 10.56 -1.88 2.43
CA ILE A 80 11.44 -1.00 3.21
C ILE A 80 12.03 0.15 2.37
N ASP A 81 12.35 -0.11 1.10
CA ASP A 81 12.90 0.92 0.20
C ASP A 81 11.82 1.97 -0.11
N THR A 82 10.59 1.52 -0.33
CA THR A 82 9.41 2.39 -0.51
C THR A 82 9.18 3.25 0.73
N VAL A 83 9.26 2.67 1.92
CA VAL A 83 9.13 3.40 3.19
C VAL A 83 10.23 4.46 3.33
N CYS A 84 11.49 4.09 3.08
CA CYS A 84 12.61 5.01 3.16
C CYS A 84 12.46 6.18 2.18
N TYR A 85 12.03 5.91 0.95
CA TYR A 85 11.77 6.94 -0.06
C TYR A 85 10.70 7.93 0.41
N PHE A 86 9.56 7.44 0.87
CA PHE A 86 8.47 8.32 1.30
C PHE A 86 8.76 9.05 2.60
N LYS A 87 9.53 8.47 3.52
CA LYS A 87 9.99 9.18 4.73
C LYS A 87 10.86 10.39 4.38
N LYS A 88 11.77 10.25 3.44
CA LYS A 88 12.57 11.39 2.95
C LYS A 88 11.71 12.42 2.22
N LYS A 89 10.75 11.98 1.42
CA LYS A 89 9.89 12.88 0.65
C LYS A 89 8.91 13.66 1.52
N PHE A 90 8.48 13.09 2.64
CA PHE A 90 7.49 13.66 3.56
C PHE A 90 8.02 13.70 5.00
N GLU A 91 9.18 14.31 5.21
CA GLU A 91 9.91 14.34 6.50
C GLU A 91 9.06 14.80 7.69
N ASN A 92 8.12 15.73 7.48
CA ASN A 92 7.26 16.27 8.52
C ASN A 92 5.89 15.58 8.62
N SER A 93 5.73 14.40 8.02
CA SER A 93 4.45 13.70 7.99
C SER A 93 4.51 12.35 8.70
N SER A 94 3.42 12.02 9.41
CA SER A 94 3.23 10.68 9.94
C SER A 94 2.81 9.74 8.82
N LEU A 95 3.69 8.82 8.43
CA LEU A 95 3.42 7.84 7.39
C LEU A 95 2.74 6.60 7.97
N ARG A 96 1.81 6.04 7.18
CA ARG A 96 1.14 4.77 7.49
C ARG A 96 1.11 3.89 6.26
N ILE A 97 1.23 2.57 6.46
CA ILE A 97 0.98 1.58 5.42
C ILE A 97 -0.44 1.07 5.57
N ILE A 98 -1.18 1.04 4.47
CA ILE A 98 -2.48 0.37 4.36
C ILE A 98 -2.26 -0.93 3.61
N MET A 99 -2.72 -2.05 4.15
CA MET A 99 -2.62 -3.37 3.51
C MET A 99 -3.80 -4.26 3.86
N GLY A 100 -4.10 -5.21 2.98
CA GLY A 100 -5.09 -6.24 3.24
C GLY A 100 -4.62 -7.26 4.28
N GLU A 101 -5.57 -7.94 4.91
CA GLU A 101 -5.32 -8.96 5.94
C GLU A 101 -4.38 -10.07 5.46
N ASP A 102 -4.50 -10.51 4.21
CA ASP A 102 -3.65 -11.52 3.60
C ASP A 102 -2.17 -11.12 3.62
N ASN A 103 -1.87 -9.88 3.29
CA ASN A 103 -0.53 -9.32 3.38
C ASN A 103 -0.08 -9.12 4.83
N PHE A 104 -0.99 -8.74 5.71
CA PHE A 104 -0.70 -8.54 7.13
C PHE A 104 -0.31 -9.85 7.82
N CYS A 105 -1.02 -10.95 7.54
CA CYS A 105 -0.72 -12.26 8.11
C CYS A 105 0.64 -12.82 7.66
N THR A 106 1.14 -12.41 6.50
CA THR A 106 2.48 -12.80 6.02
C THR A 106 3.56 -11.75 6.29
N PHE A 107 3.20 -10.64 6.92
CA PHE A 107 4.06 -9.46 7.06
C PHE A 107 5.40 -9.76 7.77
N THR A 108 5.39 -10.66 8.75
CA THR A 108 6.62 -11.05 9.48
C THR A 108 7.66 -11.78 8.62
N SER A 109 7.25 -12.26 7.43
CA SER A 109 8.16 -12.84 6.45
C SER A 109 8.77 -11.82 5.49
N TRP A 110 8.35 -10.56 5.56
CA TRP A 110 8.83 -9.52 4.65
C TRP A 110 10.25 -9.09 5.01
N TYR A 111 11.04 -8.79 3.97
CA TYR A 111 12.41 -8.32 4.16
C TYR A 111 12.44 -7.07 5.06
N LYS A 112 13.22 -7.15 6.13
CA LYS A 112 13.37 -6.09 7.14
C LYS A 112 12.03 -5.61 7.74
N TYR A 113 11.11 -6.53 8.01
CA TYR A 113 9.80 -6.18 8.56
C TYR A 113 9.89 -5.41 9.90
N THR A 114 10.90 -5.69 10.74
CA THR A 114 11.15 -4.97 12.00
C THR A 114 11.51 -3.51 11.76
N ASP A 115 12.30 -3.22 10.72
CA ASP A 115 12.67 -1.86 10.34
C ASP A 115 11.44 -1.11 9.79
N ILE A 116 10.56 -1.80 9.07
CA ILE A 116 9.29 -1.23 8.63
C ILE A 116 8.43 -0.86 9.83
N LEU A 117 8.25 -1.78 10.80
CA LEU A 117 7.44 -1.54 12.01
C LEU A 117 7.98 -0.39 12.87
N SER A 118 9.30 -0.26 12.97
CA SER A 118 9.92 0.86 13.70
C SER A 118 9.80 2.20 12.97
N SER A 119 9.50 2.17 11.68
CA SER A 119 9.49 3.35 10.81
C SER A 119 8.11 3.92 10.56
N VAL A 120 7.06 3.08 10.48
CA VAL A 120 5.70 3.48 10.12
C VAL A 120 4.65 2.65 10.85
N ASN A 121 3.46 3.21 11.03
CA ASN A 121 2.31 2.46 11.53
C ASN A 121 1.62 1.69 10.40
N ILE A 122 1.07 0.52 10.72
CA ILE A 122 0.33 -0.31 9.78
C ILE A 122 -1.16 -0.25 10.08
N ILE A 123 -1.97 -0.10 9.05
CA ILE A 123 -3.41 -0.23 9.06
C ILE A 123 -3.75 -1.47 8.22
N ALA A 124 -4.16 -2.54 8.86
CA ALA A 124 -4.67 -3.73 8.18
C ALA A 124 -6.19 -3.66 8.08
N PHE A 125 -6.74 -4.17 6.99
CA PHE A 125 -8.18 -4.29 6.79
C PHE A 125 -8.54 -5.67 6.26
N SER A 126 -9.72 -6.15 6.64
CA SER A 126 -10.29 -7.39 6.11
C SER A 126 -11.44 -7.09 5.15
N PHE A 127 -11.43 -7.75 3.99
CA PHE A 127 -12.53 -7.67 3.03
C PHE A 127 -13.79 -8.42 3.51
N SER A 128 -13.62 -9.47 4.33
CA SER A 128 -14.71 -10.35 4.76
C SER A 128 -15.52 -9.78 5.91
N SER A 129 -14.91 -9.01 6.80
CA SER A 129 -15.56 -8.51 8.03
C SER A 129 -15.82 -7.00 8.00
N ASN A 130 -15.45 -6.28 6.96
CA ASN A 130 -15.45 -4.82 6.92
C ASN A 130 -14.75 -4.18 8.15
N SER A 131 -13.87 -4.92 8.81
CA SER A 131 -13.16 -4.48 10.00
C SER A 131 -11.80 -3.90 9.65
N ILE A 132 -11.44 -2.84 10.38
CA ILE A 132 -10.14 -2.19 10.30
C ILE A 132 -9.40 -2.55 11.60
N VAL A 133 -8.23 -3.13 11.49
CA VAL A 133 -7.40 -3.50 12.63
C VAL A 133 -6.20 -2.58 12.70
N ASN A 134 -6.03 -1.93 13.84
CA ASN A 134 -4.81 -1.19 14.14
C ASN A 134 -3.74 -2.12 14.67
N SER A 135 -2.54 -2.04 14.13
CA SER A 135 -1.40 -2.68 14.77
C SER A 135 -0.88 -1.83 15.93
N PRO A 136 -1.04 -2.30 17.20
CA PRO A 136 0.10 -2.41 18.07
C PRO A 136 0.39 -3.84 18.52
N SER A 137 -0.38 -4.83 18.12
CA SER A 137 -0.12 -6.22 18.48
C SER A 137 -0.39 -7.14 17.29
N LEU A 138 0.70 -7.65 16.72
CA LEU A 138 0.71 -8.76 15.77
C LEU A 138 0.18 -10.03 16.45
N HIS A 139 -1.13 -10.21 16.49
CA HIS A 139 -1.77 -11.47 16.78
C HIS A 139 -2.70 -11.78 15.60
N CYS A 140 -2.20 -12.61 14.68
CA CYS A 140 -3.05 -13.37 13.76
C CYS A 140 -3.53 -14.63 14.45
#